data_c449ce1d2c8f6c70be4875792c676642
#
_entry.id   c449ce1d2c8f6c70be4875792c676642
#
_cell.length_a   1.000
_cell.length_b   1.000
_cell.length_c   1.000
_cell.angle_alpha   90.00
_cell.angle_beta   90.00
_cell.angle_gamma   90.00
#
_symmetry.space_group_name_H-M   'P 1'
#
loop_
_entity.id
_entity.type
_entity.pdbx_description
1 polymer ?
#
loop_
_entity_poly.entity_id
_entity_poly.type
_entity_poly.pdbx_seq_one_letter_code
_entity_poly.pdbx_strand_id
1 'polypeptide(L)'
;CYGYMSCAQALDMIGDLKLAHYMKINPKHMFLAQLLGTVIGSIVNYMVVCVVLAPENGYRAFLDGSASDPTGQWDGRKVQIFRSASIIWGAVGPQRFFAGNYLYLYWGFALGVVLPLIPWLLHRYHVRHALKKSKDTIYSRIVIPILLHGAIAPPATPTNIMLGGFVCAFLSQKWMRERYPHWFRKYNYVLSAALDAGSSVNALTVFLLSITLFRWYGTPHFFQSSDTDVEHCKVD
;
A
#
# COMPACT_ATOMS: atom_id res chain seq x y z
N CYS A 1 11.63 -3.06 14.09
CA CYS A 1 10.24 -2.54 14.17
C CYS A 1 10.19 -1.04 13.92
N TYR A 2 10.85 -0.24 14.74
CA TYR A 2 10.82 1.22 14.63
C TYR A 2 11.38 1.73 13.31
N GLY A 3 12.50 1.18 12.84
CA GLY A 3 13.09 1.58 11.56
C GLY A 3 12.17 1.35 10.36
N TYR A 4 11.51 0.19 10.31
CA TYR A 4 10.52 -0.11 9.27
C TYR A 4 9.34 0.85 9.31
N MET A 5 8.75 1.04 10.49
CA MET A 5 7.58 1.93 10.64
C MET A 5 7.93 3.39 10.34
N SER A 6 9.10 3.86 10.77
CA SER A 6 9.55 5.23 10.44
C SER A 6 9.76 5.41 8.93
N CYS A 7 10.31 4.40 8.25
CA CYS A 7 10.47 4.44 6.80
C CYS A 7 9.12 4.43 6.08
N ALA A 8 8.18 3.58 6.50
CA ALA A 8 6.84 3.52 5.93
C ALA A 8 6.11 4.86 6.08
N GLN A 9 6.10 5.43 7.29
CA GLN A 9 5.51 6.75 7.57
C GLN A 9 6.14 7.87 6.73
N ALA A 10 7.46 7.84 6.55
CA ALA A 10 8.15 8.83 5.71
C ALA A 10 7.75 8.72 4.24
N LEU A 11 7.59 7.49 3.72
CA LEU A 11 7.15 7.27 2.33
C LEU A 11 5.71 7.71 2.12
N ASP A 12 4.80 7.42 3.05
CA ASP A 12 3.42 7.87 3.00
C ASP A 12 3.34 9.40 3.01
N MET A 13 4.08 10.05 3.91
CA MET A 13 4.15 11.51 3.98
C MET A 13 4.69 12.14 2.68
N ILE A 14 5.72 11.54 2.06
CA ILE A 14 6.26 12.01 0.78
C ILE A 14 5.21 11.84 -0.33
N GLY A 15 4.46 10.74 -0.33
CA GLY A 15 3.35 10.50 -1.26
C GLY A 15 2.30 11.61 -1.19
N ASP A 16 1.85 11.96 0.01
CA ASP A 16 0.86 13.00 0.25
C ASP A 16 1.37 14.40 -0.11
N LEU A 17 2.62 14.71 0.23
CA LEU A 17 3.27 15.96 -0.18
C LEU A 17 3.37 16.07 -1.71
N LYS A 18 3.60 14.94 -2.39
CA LYS A 18 3.61 14.89 -3.86
C LYS A 18 2.21 15.15 -4.44
N LEU A 19 1.18 14.56 -3.85
CA LEU A 19 -0.21 14.81 -4.24
C LEU A 19 -0.59 16.29 -4.03
N ALA A 20 -0.22 16.88 -2.90
CA ALA A 20 -0.40 18.29 -2.61
C ALA A 20 0.27 19.20 -3.65
N HIS A 21 1.47 18.82 -4.10
CA HIS A 21 2.17 19.55 -5.17
C HIS A 21 1.36 19.54 -6.48
N TYR A 22 0.76 18.41 -6.86
CA TYR A 22 -0.09 18.34 -8.05
C TYR A 22 -1.39 19.13 -7.91
N MET A 23 -1.97 19.17 -6.72
CA MET A 23 -3.15 19.96 -6.41
C MET A 23 -2.85 21.44 -6.15
N LYS A 24 -1.57 21.85 -6.18
CA LYS A 24 -1.10 23.22 -5.90
C LYS A 24 -1.47 23.73 -4.49
N ILE A 25 -1.50 22.83 -3.52
CA ILE A 25 -1.69 23.16 -2.11
C ILE A 25 -0.37 23.64 -1.52
N ASN A 26 -0.43 24.64 -0.63
CA ASN A 26 0.77 25.13 0.05
C ASN A 26 1.40 24.00 0.91
N PRO A 27 2.69 23.67 0.73
CA PRO A 27 3.33 22.57 1.44
C PRO A 27 3.33 22.74 2.97
N LYS A 28 3.32 23.97 3.48
CA LYS A 28 3.24 24.20 4.94
C LYS A 28 1.91 23.75 5.52
N HIS A 29 0.81 24.03 4.84
CA HIS A 29 -0.52 23.59 5.29
C HIS A 29 -0.67 22.07 5.20
N MET A 30 -0.13 21.47 4.13
CA MET A 30 -0.14 20.01 3.98
C MET A 30 0.68 19.32 5.08
N PHE A 31 1.88 19.81 5.33
CA PHE A 31 2.74 19.29 6.41
C PHE A 31 2.06 19.38 7.78
N LEU A 32 1.44 20.51 8.08
CA LEU A 32 0.73 20.71 9.35
C LEU A 32 -0.47 19.76 9.46
N ALA A 33 -1.25 19.59 8.40
CA ALA A 33 -2.37 18.67 8.37
C ALA A 33 -1.92 17.21 8.60
N GLN A 34 -0.83 16.79 7.97
CA GLN A 34 -0.23 15.48 8.18
C GLN A 34 0.26 15.27 9.61
N LEU A 35 0.94 16.26 10.17
CA LEU A 35 1.42 16.21 11.54
C LEU A 35 0.27 16.06 12.54
N LEU A 36 -0.78 16.89 12.39
CA LEU A 36 -1.97 16.82 13.24
C LEU A 36 -2.70 15.48 13.07
N GLY A 37 -2.88 15.01 11.84
CA GLY A 37 -3.48 13.71 11.53
C GLY A 37 -2.70 12.55 12.16
N THR A 38 -1.38 12.59 12.10
CA THR A 38 -0.51 11.56 12.70
C THR A 38 -0.63 11.55 14.23
N VAL A 39 -0.64 12.71 14.86
CA VAL A 39 -0.78 12.80 16.33
C VAL A 39 -2.15 12.27 16.77
N ILE A 40 -3.23 12.75 16.14
CA ILE A 40 -4.59 12.29 16.47
C ILE A 40 -4.73 10.78 16.20
N GLY A 41 -4.29 10.33 15.03
CA GLY A 41 -4.32 8.92 14.64
C GLY A 41 -3.54 8.02 15.60
N SER A 42 -2.38 8.47 16.09
CA SER A 42 -1.58 7.73 17.07
C SER A 42 -2.32 7.57 18.41
N ILE A 43 -2.98 8.62 18.87
CA ILE A 43 -3.76 8.58 20.11
C ILE A 43 -4.94 7.61 19.97
N VAL A 44 -5.70 7.73 18.86
CA VAL A 44 -6.85 6.85 18.60
C VAL A 44 -6.41 5.40 18.46
N ASN A 45 -5.37 5.13 17.68
CA ASN A 45 -4.81 3.77 17.53
C ASN A 45 -4.35 3.18 18.87
N TYR A 46 -3.71 3.99 19.70
CA TYR A 46 -3.29 3.54 21.03
C TYR A 46 -4.49 3.17 21.90
N MET A 47 -5.55 3.99 21.92
CA MET A 47 -6.76 3.68 22.65
C MET A 47 -7.41 2.39 22.16
N VAL A 48 -7.52 2.20 20.84
CA VAL A 48 -8.07 0.96 20.25
C VAL A 48 -7.22 -0.26 20.65
N VAL A 49 -5.91 -0.16 20.57
CA VAL A 49 -5.00 -1.24 21.00
C VAL A 49 -5.18 -1.58 22.47
N CYS A 50 -5.31 -0.59 23.35
CA CYS A 50 -5.58 -0.81 24.78
C CYS A 50 -6.90 -1.57 25.00
N VAL A 51 -7.95 -1.22 24.27
CA VAL A 51 -9.25 -1.91 24.35
C VAL A 51 -9.14 -3.35 23.82
N VAL A 52 -8.49 -3.55 22.67
CA VAL A 52 -8.33 -4.87 22.06
C VAL A 52 -7.46 -5.80 22.93
N LEU A 53 -6.41 -5.28 23.55
CA LEU A 53 -5.51 -6.06 24.41
C LEU A 53 -6.00 -6.20 25.85
N ALA A 54 -7.10 -5.57 26.22
CA ALA A 54 -7.67 -5.71 27.56
C ALA A 54 -7.97 -7.19 27.85
N PRO A 55 -7.60 -7.73 29.03
CA PRO A 55 -7.78 -9.15 29.37
C PRO A 55 -9.24 -9.61 29.30
N GLU A 56 -10.16 -8.68 29.55
CA GLU A 56 -11.60 -8.90 29.60
C GLU A 56 -12.22 -9.22 28.22
N ASN A 57 -11.56 -8.75 27.12
CA ASN A 57 -12.12 -8.86 25.79
C ASN A 57 -11.76 -10.15 25.03
N GLY A 58 -10.84 -10.96 25.56
CA GLY A 58 -10.45 -12.25 24.96
C GLY A 58 -9.69 -12.19 23.64
N TYR A 59 -9.48 -11.01 23.05
CA TYR A 59 -8.84 -10.85 21.72
C TYR A 59 -7.33 -11.19 21.71
N ARG A 60 -6.69 -11.35 22.88
CA ARG A 60 -5.29 -11.79 22.94
C ARG A 60 -5.06 -13.13 22.27
N ALA A 61 -6.00 -14.06 22.40
CA ALA A 61 -5.91 -15.37 21.78
C ALA A 61 -5.86 -15.29 20.23
N PHE A 62 -6.54 -14.33 19.64
CA PHE A 62 -6.47 -14.10 18.18
C PHE A 62 -5.09 -13.53 17.77
N LEU A 63 -4.52 -12.65 18.59
CA LEU A 63 -3.20 -12.08 18.31
C LEU A 63 -2.09 -13.12 18.43
N ASP A 64 -2.20 -14.02 19.39
CA ASP A 64 -1.23 -15.11 19.61
C ASP A 64 -1.45 -16.29 18.63
N GLY A 65 -2.52 -16.27 17.85
CA GLY A 65 -2.86 -17.33 16.91
C GLY A 65 -3.39 -18.61 17.57
N SER A 66 -3.74 -18.55 18.87
CA SER A 66 -4.29 -19.67 19.61
C SER A 66 -5.81 -19.83 19.43
N ALA A 67 -6.48 -18.81 18.93
CA ALA A 67 -7.87 -18.85 18.53
C ALA A 67 -8.05 -18.25 17.12
N SER A 68 -8.98 -18.81 16.36
CA SER A 68 -9.44 -18.28 15.08
C SER A 68 -10.85 -17.69 15.25
N ASP A 69 -11.07 -16.54 14.63
CA ASP A 69 -12.41 -15.96 14.58
C ASP A 69 -13.27 -16.78 13.60
N PRO A 70 -14.43 -17.30 14.03
CA PRO A 70 -15.35 -18.02 13.13
C PRO A 70 -15.81 -17.18 11.94
N THR A 71 -15.81 -15.86 12.05
CA THR A 71 -16.18 -14.93 10.96
C THR A 71 -15.01 -14.63 10.00
N GLY A 72 -13.79 -15.03 10.34
CA GLY A 72 -12.58 -14.75 9.52
C GLY A 72 -12.18 -13.28 9.44
N GLN A 73 -12.88 -12.38 10.15
CA GLN A 73 -12.61 -10.93 10.10
C GLN A 73 -11.38 -10.54 10.93
N TRP A 74 -11.11 -11.29 12.00
CA TRP A 74 -10.00 -11.06 12.92
C TRP A 74 -9.04 -12.22 12.87
N ASP A 75 -7.91 -12.02 12.20
CA ASP A 75 -6.79 -12.95 12.24
C ASP A 75 -5.54 -12.27 12.81
N GLY A 76 -4.77 -13.00 13.60
CA GLY A 76 -3.47 -12.55 14.12
C GLY A 76 -2.34 -12.66 13.09
N ARG A 77 -2.61 -13.05 11.85
CA ARG A 77 -1.59 -13.37 10.83
C ARG A 77 -0.60 -12.23 10.60
N LYS A 78 -1.08 -10.99 10.51
CA LYS A 78 -0.20 -9.82 10.32
C LYS A 78 0.76 -9.63 11.50
N VAL A 79 0.28 -9.83 12.73
CA VAL A 79 1.10 -9.75 13.95
C VAL A 79 2.15 -10.86 13.98
N GLN A 80 1.77 -12.08 13.61
CA GLN A 80 2.68 -13.23 13.53
C GLN A 80 3.76 -13.03 12.46
N ILE A 81 3.39 -12.54 11.26
CA ILE A 81 4.34 -12.21 10.19
C ILE A 81 5.32 -11.14 10.67
N PHE A 82 4.83 -10.11 11.34
CA PHE A 82 5.68 -9.03 11.86
C PHE A 82 6.61 -9.53 12.97
N ARG A 83 6.11 -10.41 13.85
CA ARG A 83 6.93 -11.08 14.88
C ARG A 83 8.01 -11.94 14.25
N SER A 84 7.67 -12.75 13.26
CA SER A 84 8.65 -13.61 12.55
C SER A 84 9.71 -12.75 11.82
N ALA A 85 9.29 -11.70 11.15
CA ALA A 85 10.21 -10.74 10.51
C ALA A 85 11.14 -10.07 11.55
N SER A 86 10.61 -9.71 12.72
CA SER A 86 11.40 -9.11 13.80
C SER A 86 12.45 -10.08 14.37
N ILE A 87 12.13 -11.37 14.45
CA ILE A 87 13.08 -12.42 14.87
C ILE A 87 14.18 -12.58 13.81
N ILE A 88 13.81 -12.66 12.53
CA ILE A 88 14.77 -12.84 11.43
C ILE A 88 15.75 -11.65 11.37
N TRP A 89 15.22 -10.44 11.35
CA TRP A 89 16.04 -9.24 11.17
C TRP A 89 16.69 -8.73 12.44
N GLY A 90 16.08 -8.98 13.62
CA GLY A 90 16.57 -8.54 14.92
C GLY A 90 17.45 -9.56 15.64
N ALA A 91 16.93 -10.77 15.86
CA ALA A 91 17.65 -11.78 16.63
C ALA A 91 18.67 -12.57 15.79
N VAL A 92 18.29 -13.02 14.58
CA VAL A 92 19.20 -13.73 13.68
C VAL A 92 20.20 -12.76 13.05
N GLY A 93 19.72 -11.61 12.63
CA GLY A 93 20.49 -10.55 12.02
C GLY A 93 20.78 -10.78 10.52
N PRO A 94 21.05 -9.69 9.78
CA PRO A 94 21.25 -9.76 8.34
C PRO A 94 22.48 -10.59 7.95
N GLN A 95 23.54 -10.58 8.75
CA GLN A 95 24.76 -11.34 8.45
C GLN A 95 24.52 -12.84 8.37
N ARG A 96 23.71 -13.39 9.29
CA ARG A 96 23.36 -14.81 9.29
C ARG A 96 22.29 -15.12 8.25
N PHE A 97 21.38 -14.19 7.99
CA PHE A 97 20.34 -14.36 6.99
C PHE A 97 20.95 -14.50 5.58
N PHE A 98 21.94 -13.68 5.22
CA PHE A 98 22.62 -13.74 3.92
C PHE A 98 23.77 -14.76 3.88
N ALA A 99 23.85 -15.71 4.82
CA ALA A 99 24.84 -16.77 4.82
C ALA A 99 24.26 -18.07 4.23
N GLY A 100 25.13 -19.03 3.93
CA GLY A 100 24.73 -20.35 3.43
C GLY A 100 23.98 -20.29 2.11
N ASN A 101 22.78 -20.88 2.05
CA ASN A 101 21.98 -20.99 0.83
C ASN A 101 21.47 -19.65 0.27
N TYR A 102 21.50 -18.59 1.06
CA TYR A 102 21.05 -17.26 0.65
C TYR A 102 22.20 -16.33 0.22
N LEU A 103 23.41 -16.82 0.13
CA LEU A 103 24.57 -16.03 -0.29
C LEU A 103 24.40 -15.42 -1.70
N TYR A 104 23.71 -16.13 -2.60
CA TYR A 104 23.45 -15.64 -3.94
C TYR A 104 22.60 -14.35 -3.99
N LEU A 105 21.86 -14.03 -2.93
CA LEU A 105 21.06 -12.79 -2.85
C LEU A 105 21.93 -11.52 -2.89
N TYR A 106 23.25 -11.62 -2.57
CA TYR A 106 24.17 -10.51 -2.74
C TYR A 106 24.25 -10.04 -4.20
N TRP A 107 24.09 -10.96 -5.16
CA TRP A 107 24.02 -10.60 -6.57
C TRP A 107 22.80 -9.72 -6.88
N GLY A 108 21.73 -9.82 -6.11
CA GLY A 108 20.55 -8.96 -6.22
C GLY A 108 20.89 -7.48 -5.97
N PHE A 109 21.79 -7.18 -5.03
CA PHE A 109 22.24 -5.81 -4.80
C PHE A 109 23.05 -5.28 -5.98
N ALA A 110 23.97 -6.09 -6.52
CA ALA A 110 24.76 -5.72 -7.70
C ALA A 110 23.84 -5.49 -8.92
N LEU A 111 22.89 -6.38 -9.17
CA LEU A 111 21.91 -6.25 -10.23
C LEU A 111 21.01 -5.01 -10.04
N GLY A 112 20.60 -4.72 -8.79
CA GLY A 112 19.81 -3.54 -8.46
C GLY A 112 20.50 -2.22 -8.79
N VAL A 113 21.82 -2.18 -8.73
CA VAL A 113 22.62 -1.01 -9.16
C VAL A 113 22.82 -0.99 -10.67
N VAL A 114 23.15 -2.13 -11.29
CA VAL A 114 23.52 -2.21 -12.71
C VAL A 114 22.28 -2.05 -13.62
N LEU A 115 21.17 -2.70 -13.30
CA LEU A 115 19.99 -2.68 -14.17
C LEU A 115 19.44 -1.28 -14.47
N PRO A 116 19.30 -0.35 -13.50
CA PRO A 116 18.84 1.01 -13.79
C PRO A 116 19.85 1.83 -14.62
N LEU A 117 21.16 1.51 -14.55
CA LEU A 117 22.17 2.21 -15.33
C LEU A 117 22.04 1.93 -16.82
N ILE A 118 21.54 0.76 -17.22
CA ILE A 118 21.41 0.38 -18.63
C ILE A 118 20.49 1.36 -19.40
N PRO A 119 19.22 1.54 -19.03
CA PRO A 119 18.36 2.48 -19.75
C PRO A 119 18.83 3.93 -19.62
N TRP A 120 19.47 4.29 -18.50
CA TRP A 120 20.04 5.61 -18.32
C TRP A 120 21.20 5.89 -19.29
N LEU A 121 22.13 4.94 -19.44
CA LEU A 121 23.26 5.05 -20.37
C LEU A 121 22.78 5.08 -21.82
N LEU A 122 21.80 4.22 -22.18
CA LEU A 122 21.20 4.18 -23.51
C LEU A 122 20.48 5.51 -23.83
N HIS A 123 19.74 6.06 -22.87
CA HIS A 123 19.13 7.37 -23.03
C HIS A 123 20.17 8.46 -23.25
N ARG A 124 21.21 8.50 -22.41
CA ARG A 124 22.30 9.48 -22.52
C ARG A 124 23.06 9.37 -23.82
N TYR A 125 23.34 8.15 -24.28
CA TYR A 125 23.99 7.90 -25.58
C TYR A 125 23.09 8.39 -26.72
N HIS A 126 21.81 8.04 -26.70
CA HIS A 126 20.84 8.44 -27.73
C HIS A 126 20.66 9.95 -27.81
N VAL A 127 20.57 10.63 -26.68
CA VAL A 127 20.45 12.10 -26.63
C VAL A 127 21.71 12.79 -27.13
N ARG A 128 22.92 12.22 -26.92
CA ARG A 128 24.18 12.77 -27.42
C ARG A 128 24.36 12.60 -28.92
N HIS A 129 23.91 11.49 -29.49
CA HIS A 129 24.15 11.12 -30.88
C HIS A 129 22.92 11.37 -31.79
N ALA A 130 21.74 11.65 -31.25
CA ALA A 130 20.60 12.00 -32.07
C ALA A 130 20.72 13.43 -32.58
N LEU A 131 20.83 13.57 -33.88
CA LEU A 131 20.77 14.85 -34.60
C LEU A 131 19.42 15.59 -34.47
N LYS A 132 18.43 14.94 -33.90
CA LYS A 132 17.08 15.47 -33.68
C LYS A 132 16.82 15.76 -32.19
N LYS A 133 16.39 16.98 -31.92
CA LYS A 133 16.11 17.63 -30.63
C LYS A 133 15.01 16.98 -29.75
N SER A 134 14.69 15.71 -29.97
CA SER A 134 13.69 14.99 -29.15
C SER A 134 14.35 14.46 -27.89
N LYS A 135 14.13 15.15 -26.77
CA LYS A 135 14.57 14.73 -25.43
C LYS A 135 13.82 13.50 -24.91
N ASP A 136 12.70 13.13 -25.54
CA ASP A 136 11.86 11.99 -25.14
C ASP A 136 12.26 10.75 -25.94
N THR A 137 13.03 9.90 -25.29
CA THR A 137 13.40 8.58 -25.81
C THR A 137 12.62 7.51 -25.03
N ILE A 138 12.31 6.38 -25.66
CA ILE A 138 11.65 5.26 -24.97
C ILE A 138 12.43 4.82 -23.72
N TYR A 139 13.74 4.92 -23.75
CA TYR A 139 14.63 4.58 -22.62
C TYR A 139 14.43 5.49 -21.40
N SER A 140 14.01 6.75 -21.58
CA SER A 140 13.71 7.67 -20.47
C SER A 140 12.45 7.31 -19.70
N ARG A 141 11.59 6.50 -20.32
CA ARG A 141 10.31 6.05 -19.73
C ARG A 141 10.43 4.70 -19.00
N ILE A 142 11.56 4.00 -19.18
CA ILE A 142 11.81 2.71 -18.54
C ILE A 142 12.36 2.95 -17.14
N VAL A 143 11.55 2.73 -16.12
CA VAL A 143 11.92 2.85 -14.71
C VAL A 143 12.00 1.44 -14.12
N ILE A 144 13.22 0.88 -14.07
CA ILE A 144 13.46 -0.50 -13.63
C ILE A 144 12.85 -0.80 -12.23
N PRO A 145 12.99 0.06 -11.20
CA PRO A 145 12.37 -0.22 -9.91
C PRO A 145 10.85 -0.40 -9.98
N ILE A 146 10.15 0.38 -10.82
CA ILE A 146 8.70 0.26 -10.99
C ILE A 146 8.34 -1.05 -11.70
N LEU A 147 9.10 -1.43 -12.73
CA LEU A 147 8.90 -2.71 -13.44
C LEU A 147 9.11 -3.91 -12.51
N LEU A 148 10.17 -3.89 -11.70
CA LEU A 148 10.45 -4.96 -10.73
C LEU A 148 9.39 -5.00 -9.63
N HIS A 149 8.92 -3.86 -9.14
CA HIS A 149 7.83 -3.82 -8.17
C HIS A 149 6.54 -4.44 -8.73
N GLY A 150 6.19 -4.12 -9.97
CA GLY A 150 5.05 -4.73 -10.66
C GLY A 150 5.17 -6.24 -10.84
N ALA A 151 6.38 -6.77 -11.00
CA ALA A 151 6.63 -8.21 -11.11
C ALA A 151 6.55 -8.95 -9.77
N ILE A 152 6.85 -8.27 -8.65
CA ILE A 152 6.87 -8.86 -7.30
C ILE A 152 5.50 -8.73 -6.60
N ALA A 153 4.72 -7.71 -6.93
CA ALA A 153 3.45 -7.40 -6.30
C ALA A 153 2.34 -8.47 -6.44
N PRO A 154 2.24 -9.24 -7.55
CA PRO A 154 1.12 -10.15 -7.78
C PRO A 154 0.78 -11.13 -6.66
N PRO A 155 1.74 -11.76 -5.96
CA PRO A 155 1.41 -12.71 -4.89
C PRO A 155 0.79 -12.06 -3.65
N ALA A 156 1.02 -10.76 -3.45
CA ALA A 156 0.58 -10.04 -2.26
C ALA A 156 -0.75 -9.27 -2.45
N THR A 157 -1.22 -9.14 -3.70
CA THR A 157 -2.41 -8.35 -4.03
C THR A 157 -3.43 -9.21 -4.79
N PRO A 158 -4.70 -9.26 -4.38
CA PRO A 158 -5.74 -9.99 -5.10
C PRO A 158 -5.86 -9.53 -6.55
N THR A 159 -6.01 -10.48 -7.47
CA THR A 159 -5.99 -10.24 -8.93
C THR A 159 -7.12 -9.30 -9.39
N ASN A 160 -8.28 -9.36 -8.75
CA ASN A 160 -9.42 -8.48 -9.03
C ASN A 160 -9.07 -7.00 -8.73
N ILE A 161 -8.38 -6.73 -7.62
CA ILE A 161 -7.93 -5.38 -7.25
C ILE A 161 -6.89 -4.88 -8.25
N MET A 162 -5.95 -5.74 -8.66
CA MET A 162 -4.94 -5.39 -9.66
C MET A 162 -5.57 -5.08 -11.01
N LEU A 163 -6.51 -5.89 -11.47
CA LEU A 163 -7.19 -5.68 -12.75
C LEU A 163 -8.01 -4.38 -12.72
N GLY A 164 -8.80 -4.17 -11.67
CA GLY A 164 -9.58 -2.94 -11.48
C GLY A 164 -8.68 -1.70 -11.44
N GLY A 165 -7.60 -1.76 -10.66
CA GLY A 165 -6.61 -0.69 -10.58
C GLY A 165 -5.93 -0.40 -11.93
N PHE A 166 -5.58 -1.45 -12.70
CA PHE A 166 -5.02 -1.29 -14.04
C PHE A 166 -6.01 -0.61 -15.00
N VAL A 167 -7.27 -1.04 -15.03
CA VAL A 167 -8.29 -0.45 -15.89
C VAL A 167 -8.51 1.02 -15.53
N CYS A 168 -8.67 1.36 -14.25
CA CYS A 168 -8.81 2.74 -13.79
C CYS A 168 -7.58 3.59 -14.12
N ALA A 169 -6.39 3.06 -13.91
CA ALA A 169 -5.15 3.74 -14.24
C ALA A 169 -5.01 3.97 -15.75
N PHE A 170 -5.34 2.98 -16.58
CA PHE A 170 -5.30 3.11 -18.03
C PHE A 170 -6.31 4.17 -18.52
N LEU A 171 -7.55 4.10 -18.05
CA LEU A 171 -8.59 5.09 -18.41
C LEU A 171 -8.19 6.50 -18.00
N SER A 172 -7.66 6.69 -16.80
CA SER A 172 -7.23 7.98 -16.29
C SER A 172 -5.97 8.48 -17.00
N GLN A 173 -4.88 7.70 -16.96
CA GLN A 173 -3.55 8.18 -17.36
C GLN A 173 -3.31 8.14 -18.88
N LYS A 174 -4.02 7.30 -19.61
CA LYS A 174 -3.90 7.20 -21.05
C LYS A 174 -5.06 7.93 -21.73
N TRP A 175 -6.28 7.42 -21.57
CA TRP A 175 -7.43 7.90 -22.32
C TRP A 175 -7.88 9.32 -21.92
N MET A 176 -8.12 9.58 -20.62
CA MET A 176 -8.54 10.91 -20.14
C MET A 176 -7.45 11.95 -20.32
N ARG A 177 -6.20 11.60 -20.09
CA ARG A 177 -5.07 12.51 -20.26
C ARG A 177 -4.87 12.95 -21.69
N GLU A 178 -5.05 12.05 -22.68
CA GLU A 178 -4.90 12.37 -24.12
C GLU A 178 -6.12 13.06 -24.69
N ARG A 179 -7.33 12.59 -24.31
CA ARG A 179 -8.58 13.07 -24.92
C ARG A 179 -9.12 14.34 -24.26
N TYR A 180 -8.94 14.47 -22.93
CA TYR A 180 -9.46 15.59 -22.13
C TYR A 180 -8.38 16.19 -21.23
N PRO A 181 -7.29 16.76 -21.78
CA PRO A 181 -6.12 17.20 -21.01
C PRO A 181 -6.44 18.33 -20.03
N HIS A 182 -7.41 19.18 -20.33
CA HIS A 182 -7.82 20.27 -19.45
C HIS A 182 -8.55 19.75 -18.20
N TRP A 183 -9.49 18.82 -18.40
CA TRP A 183 -10.19 18.15 -17.29
C TRP A 183 -9.22 17.34 -16.44
N PHE A 184 -8.35 16.55 -17.05
CA PHE A 184 -7.35 15.74 -16.37
C PHE A 184 -6.47 16.58 -15.44
N ARG A 185 -5.93 17.71 -15.93
CA ARG A 185 -5.08 18.59 -15.12
C ARG A 185 -5.81 19.25 -13.95
N LYS A 186 -7.12 19.51 -14.11
CA LYS A 186 -7.90 20.20 -13.09
C LYS A 186 -8.50 19.28 -12.05
N TYR A 187 -9.00 18.12 -12.46
CA TYR A 187 -9.86 17.31 -11.61
C TYR A 187 -9.29 15.94 -11.24
N ASN A 188 -8.39 15.36 -12.03
CA ASN A 188 -7.96 13.97 -11.83
C ASN A 188 -7.40 13.70 -10.42
N TYR A 189 -6.52 14.55 -9.94
CA TYR A 189 -5.92 14.38 -8.61
C TYR A 189 -6.88 14.69 -7.47
N VAL A 190 -7.76 15.68 -7.68
CA VAL A 190 -8.82 16.02 -6.71
C VAL A 190 -9.81 14.86 -6.59
N LEU A 191 -10.19 14.25 -7.73
CA LEU A 191 -11.06 13.08 -7.75
C LEU A 191 -10.42 11.88 -7.03
N SER A 192 -9.14 11.62 -7.28
CA SER A 192 -8.39 10.55 -6.59
C SER A 192 -8.40 10.76 -5.09
N ALA A 193 -8.08 11.97 -4.61
CA ALA A 193 -8.10 12.30 -3.19
C ALA A 193 -9.51 12.20 -2.58
N ALA A 194 -10.54 12.62 -3.33
CA ALA A 194 -11.94 12.54 -2.89
C ALA A 194 -12.42 11.10 -2.77
N LEU A 195 -12.00 10.22 -3.70
CA LEU A 195 -12.34 8.79 -3.65
C LEU A 195 -11.66 8.10 -2.45
N ASP A 196 -10.41 8.44 -2.17
CA ASP A 196 -9.67 7.90 -1.03
C ASP A 196 -10.29 8.36 0.30
N ALA A 197 -10.58 9.67 0.44
CA ALA A 197 -11.31 10.18 1.58
C ALA A 197 -12.71 9.55 1.72
N GLY A 198 -13.41 9.36 0.60
CA GLY A 198 -14.71 8.71 0.54
C GLY A 198 -14.67 7.26 1.02
N SER A 199 -13.64 6.50 0.65
CA SER A 199 -13.46 5.13 1.12
C SER A 199 -13.26 5.06 2.64
N SER A 200 -12.49 5.99 3.20
CA SER A 200 -12.26 6.09 4.64
C SER A 200 -13.55 6.47 5.42
N VAL A 201 -14.32 7.43 4.88
CA VAL A 201 -15.63 7.79 5.45
C VAL A 201 -16.62 6.63 5.36
N ASN A 202 -16.63 5.90 4.24
CA ASN A 202 -17.47 4.71 4.08
C ASN A 202 -17.11 3.63 5.11
N ALA A 203 -15.84 3.35 5.31
CA ALA A 203 -15.38 2.40 6.31
C ALA A 203 -15.86 2.79 7.73
N LEU A 204 -15.73 4.07 8.09
CA LEU A 204 -16.24 4.58 9.36
C LEU A 204 -17.77 4.44 9.45
N THR A 205 -18.48 4.75 8.39
CA THR A 205 -19.96 4.63 8.34
C THR A 205 -20.40 3.18 8.54
N VAL A 206 -19.80 2.24 7.82
CA VAL A 206 -20.08 0.80 7.97
C VAL A 206 -19.78 0.33 9.40
N PHE A 207 -18.65 0.77 9.97
CA PHE A 207 -18.31 0.45 11.35
C PHE A 207 -19.36 0.96 12.35
N LEU A 208 -19.79 2.21 12.23
CA LEU A 208 -20.80 2.79 13.10
C LEU A 208 -22.17 2.09 12.93
N LEU A 209 -22.55 1.77 11.70
CA LEU A 209 -23.79 1.03 11.42
C LEU A 209 -23.72 -0.40 11.97
N SER A 210 -22.56 -1.06 11.90
CA SER A 210 -22.38 -2.41 12.44
C SER A 210 -22.56 -2.46 13.96
N ILE A 211 -22.09 -1.45 14.68
CA ILE A 211 -22.24 -1.37 16.14
C ILE A 211 -23.65 -1.01 16.53
N THR A 212 -24.35 -0.15 15.78
CA THR A 212 -25.65 0.41 16.15
C THR A 212 -26.80 -0.40 15.59
N LEU A 213 -26.95 -0.47 14.28
CA LEU A 213 -28.13 -1.03 13.61
C LEU A 213 -28.00 -2.54 13.38
N PHE A 214 -26.83 -3.02 12.92
CA PHE A 214 -26.68 -4.43 12.57
C PHE A 214 -26.59 -5.36 13.77
N ARG A 215 -26.24 -4.83 14.94
CA ARG A 215 -26.32 -5.56 16.19
C ARG A 215 -27.76 -5.97 16.54
N TRP A 216 -28.76 -5.17 16.12
CA TRP A 216 -30.17 -5.39 16.42
C TRP A 216 -30.94 -6.06 15.28
N TYR A 217 -30.60 -5.78 14.04
CA TYR A 217 -31.34 -6.21 12.85
C TYR A 217 -30.56 -7.20 11.94
N GLY A 218 -29.35 -7.59 12.33
CA GLY A 218 -28.46 -8.36 11.46
C GLY A 218 -27.91 -7.53 10.29
N THR A 219 -26.88 -8.06 9.63
CA THR A 219 -26.33 -7.44 8.41
C THR A 219 -27.29 -7.67 7.25
N PRO A 220 -27.62 -6.63 6.46
CA PRO A 220 -28.43 -6.83 5.27
C PRO A 220 -27.69 -7.77 4.29
N HIS A 221 -28.40 -8.79 3.82
CA HIS A 221 -27.87 -9.68 2.78
C HIS A 221 -27.86 -8.93 1.45
N PHE A 222 -26.65 -8.54 1.02
CA PHE A 222 -26.45 -8.01 -0.32
C PHE A 222 -26.20 -9.14 -1.31
N PHE A 223 -26.41 -8.88 -2.59
CA PHE A 223 -26.25 -9.84 -3.68
C PHE A 223 -24.90 -10.59 -3.70
N GLN A 224 -23.88 -10.06 -3.04
CA GLN A 224 -22.55 -10.66 -2.90
C GLN A 224 -22.27 -11.27 -1.52
N SER A 225 -23.14 -11.13 -0.54
CA SER A 225 -23.02 -11.82 0.76
C SER A 225 -23.69 -13.18 0.63
N SER A 226 -22.98 -14.17 0.12
CA SER A 226 -23.42 -15.57 0.26
C SER A 226 -23.06 -16.06 1.66
N ASP A 227 -23.95 -16.81 2.29
CA ASP A 227 -23.70 -17.52 3.57
C ASP A 227 -22.59 -18.59 3.44
N THR A 228 -22.05 -18.77 2.25
CA THR A 228 -20.93 -19.65 1.98
C THR A 228 -19.66 -18.80 1.87
N ASP A 229 -18.71 -19.05 2.76
CA ASP A 229 -17.37 -18.51 2.75
C ASP A 229 -16.65 -18.86 1.42
N VAL A 230 -16.94 -18.08 0.39
CA VAL A 230 -16.33 -18.26 -0.95
C VAL A 230 -14.89 -17.71 -0.98
N GLU A 231 -14.51 -16.89 -0.01
CA GLU A 231 -13.21 -16.23 0.04
C GLU A 231 -12.19 -16.95 0.94
N HIS A 232 -12.60 -17.97 1.68
CA HIS A 232 -11.67 -18.73 2.52
C HIS A 232 -11.45 -20.12 1.92
N CYS A 233 -10.18 -20.39 1.55
CA CYS A 233 -9.77 -21.76 1.30
C CYS A 233 -10.03 -22.56 2.57
N LYS A 234 -10.96 -23.50 2.54
CA LYS A 234 -11.09 -24.52 3.59
C LYS A 234 -9.77 -25.30 3.58
N VAL A 235 -9.01 -25.12 4.63
CA VAL A 235 -7.88 -26.01 4.93
C VAL A 235 -8.52 -27.16 5.71
N ASP A 236 -8.78 -28.27 5.03
CA ASP A 236 -9.14 -29.54 5.67
C ASP A 236 -7.96 -30.10 6.45
#